data_a208b7ed8e36f731e30f0cfe6bfb94ab
#
_entry.id   a208b7ed8e36f731e30f0cfe6bfb94ab
#
_cell.length_a   1.000
_cell.length_b   1.000
_cell.length_c   1.000
_cell.angle_alpha   90.00
_cell.angle_beta   90.00
_cell.angle_gamma   90.00
#
_symmetry.space_group_name_H-M   'P 1'
#
loop_
_entity.id
_entity.type
_entity.pdbx_description
1 polymer ?
#
loop_
_entity_poly.entity_id
_entity_poly.type
_entity_poly.pdbx_seq_one_letter_code
_entity_poly.pdbx_strand_id
1 'polypeptide(L)'
;QFTWVGKNAARAEAAKPTDKTLRPVVENSVDWDNTKNIYIEGDNLEVLKLLQRSYMGKVKMIYIDPPYNTGNDFVYDDDFAAAEEDIEAGNVDELGYRFRRNTDTNGKFHSDWCSMIYARLLVARSLLTEDGVVFISIDDNEVRNLRNICDEVFGEHNFVAQLVWERAFSPKNDAKYVSNSHDYILMYVKQIEDFTIGRLDRTEEANLRYSNPDNDPRGVWMSSDISVKTYNAACDYPITTPSGKIVEPPAGRCWSLSAKAFAERLQDNRIWFGPNGDNTPRIKRFLSELKYEGMAPTSILFYKEVGHSQEGAQEVVSLFGDKGVFDGPKPVRLLQRLITLANLKEDSIVLDFFSGSASTAHALMKTNSEKDKHCQFILVQLPEEVSDSKKDQGYKNICEIGKERIRRAGAKIKADFPLTTQNLDTGFRVYRLDESNYEKVSISPKEYKQDQLDLFANNIKADRTDLDLLYGSMLAWGVRLDLPLQTEIVDGCTIYTVNEGDLVACFSEGITDKVVAAMAGKSPLRVLFRDACFKEDAQKINIYEQFKQALDWADNDAFNNIRVI
;
A
#
# COMPACT_ATOMS: atom_id res chain seq x y z
N GLN A 1 2.73 -19.62 -22.02
CA GLN A 1 1.63 -19.07 -21.21
C GLN A 1 1.49 -19.87 -19.93
N PHE A 2 1.54 -19.18 -18.78
CA PHE A 2 1.30 -19.80 -17.46
C PHE A 2 -0.20 -20.00 -17.25
N THR A 3 -0.61 -21.22 -16.88
CA THR A 3 -2.03 -21.56 -16.66
C THR A 3 -2.20 -22.56 -15.54
N TRP A 4 -3.36 -22.54 -14.89
CA TRP A 4 -3.79 -23.45 -13.82
C TRP A 4 -5.29 -23.66 -13.85
N VAL A 5 -5.78 -24.64 -13.12
CA VAL A 5 -7.22 -24.92 -12.99
C VAL A 5 -7.89 -23.79 -12.21
N GLY A 6 -8.89 -23.13 -12.77
CA GLY A 6 -9.61 -22.02 -12.12
C GLY A 6 -9.17 -20.62 -12.58
N LYS A 7 -8.10 -20.46 -13.38
CA LYS A 7 -7.60 -19.14 -13.80
C LYS A 7 -8.65 -18.24 -14.43
N ASN A 8 -9.47 -18.79 -15.34
CA ASN A 8 -10.52 -17.99 -16.02
C ASN A 8 -11.63 -17.59 -15.04
N ALA A 9 -11.97 -18.45 -14.09
CA ALA A 9 -12.93 -18.13 -13.02
C ALA A 9 -12.40 -17.01 -12.12
N ALA A 10 -11.15 -17.08 -11.69
CA ALA A 10 -10.49 -16.02 -10.90
C ALA A 10 -10.46 -14.68 -11.64
N ARG A 11 -10.20 -14.70 -12.95
CA ARG A 11 -10.26 -13.47 -13.77
C ARG A 11 -11.67 -12.90 -13.86
N ALA A 12 -12.68 -13.76 -14.03
CA ALA A 12 -14.08 -13.35 -14.08
C ALA A 12 -14.52 -12.77 -12.73
N GLU A 13 -14.11 -13.39 -11.62
CA GLU A 13 -14.41 -12.92 -10.28
C GLU A 13 -13.77 -11.55 -9.99
N ALA A 14 -12.52 -11.33 -10.39
CA ALA A 14 -11.88 -10.01 -10.28
C ALA A 14 -12.64 -8.90 -11.03
N ALA A 15 -13.29 -9.24 -12.13
CA ALA A 15 -14.06 -8.30 -12.97
C ALA A 15 -15.52 -8.14 -12.54
N LYS A 16 -16.03 -9.03 -11.68
CA LYS A 16 -17.41 -9.01 -11.20
C LYS A 16 -17.63 -7.83 -10.25
N PRO A 17 -18.63 -6.98 -10.50
CA PRO A 17 -18.98 -5.92 -9.57
C PRO A 17 -19.42 -6.49 -8.21
N THR A 18 -19.10 -5.77 -7.15
CA THR A 18 -19.62 -6.08 -5.81
C THR A 18 -20.88 -5.26 -5.53
N ASP A 19 -21.84 -5.84 -4.82
CA ASP A 19 -23.02 -5.17 -4.28
C ASP A 19 -22.83 -4.77 -2.81
N LYS A 20 -21.68 -5.06 -2.23
CA LYS A 20 -21.32 -4.73 -0.86
C LYS A 20 -20.99 -3.24 -0.68
N THR A 21 -20.85 -2.82 0.57
CA THR A 21 -20.48 -1.45 0.95
C THR A 21 -19.49 -1.46 2.11
N LEU A 22 -18.91 -0.28 2.39
CA LEU A 22 -18.10 -0.06 3.59
C LEU A 22 -18.87 0.81 4.56
N ARG A 23 -19.08 0.29 5.78
CA ARG A 23 -19.72 0.99 6.88
C ARG A 23 -18.68 1.62 7.80
N PRO A 24 -18.78 2.90 8.16
CA PRO A 24 -17.89 3.53 9.12
C PRO A 24 -18.15 2.97 10.53
N VAL A 25 -17.05 2.70 11.28
CA VAL A 25 -17.08 2.23 12.66
C VAL A 25 -16.35 3.25 13.52
N VAL A 26 -17.03 4.38 13.79
CA VAL A 26 -16.43 5.56 14.43
C VAL A 26 -15.91 5.23 15.82
N GLU A 27 -16.63 4.41 16.59
CA GLU A 27 -16.29 4.00 17.95
C GLU A 27 -14.99 3.19 18.06
N ASN A 28 -14.58 2.52 16.98
CA ASN A 28 -13.33 1.75 16.91
C ASN A 28 -12.18 2.55 16.30
N SER A 29 -12.46 3.74 15.80
CA SER A 29 -11.50 4.63 15.15
C SER A 29 -10.69 5.44 16.18
N VAL A 30 -9.62 6.08 15.72
CA VAL A 30 -8.80 7.00 16.50
C VAL A 30 -8.67 8.28 15.73
N ASP A 31 -9.03 9.42 16.33
CA ASP A 31 -8.99 10.74 15.71
C ASP A 31 -9.73 10.80 14.35
N TRP A 32 -10.97 10.31 14.35
CA TRP A 32 -11.81 10.14 13.17
C TRP A 32 -11.87 11.39 12.27
N ASP A 33 -11.96 12.57 12.86
CA ASP A 33 -12.19 13.80 12.11
C ASP A 33 -10.94 14.27 11.36
N ASN A 34 -9.74 14.04 11.90
CA ASN A 34 -8.49 14.61 11.38
C ASN A 34 -7.61 13.60 10.65
N THR A 35 -7.71 12.30 11.00
CA THR A 35 -6.83 11.28 10.40
C THR A 35 -7.16 11.02 8.94
N LYS A 36 -6.11 10.76 8.16
CA LYS A 36 -6.21 10.31 6.78
C LYS A 36 -5.95 8.81 6.62
N ASN A 37 -5.53 8.12 7.67
CA ASN A 37 -5.26 6.68 7.65
C ASN A 37 -6.55 5.88 7.73
N ILE A 38 -6.57 4.72 7.07
CA ILE A 38 -7.75 3.86 6.95
C ILE A 38 -7.42 2.43 7.34
N TYR A 39 -8.29 1.80 8.14
CA TYR A 39 -8.30 0.38 8.47
C TYR A 39 -9.64 -0.22 8.07
N ILE A 40 -9.63 -1.27 7.23
CA ILE A 40 -10.85 -1.89 6.70
C ILE A 40 -10.92 -3.35 7.14
N GLU A 41 -12.02 -3.71 7.79
CA GLU A 41 -12.33 -5.09 8.20
C GLU A 41 -13.19 -5.77 7.12
N GLY A 42 -12.70 -6.84 6.52
CA GLY A 42 -13.46 -7.61 5.53
C GLY A 42 -12.59 -8.34 4.52
N ASP A 43 -13.25 -9.06 3.61
CA ASP A 43 -12.59 -9.73 2.49
C ASP A 43 -11.88 -8.72 1.60
N ASN A 44 -10.61 -8.96 1.36
CA ASN A 44 -9.77 -8.01 0.66
C ASN A 44 -10.07 -7.89 -0.84
N LEU A 45 -10.58 -8.93 -1.52
CA LEU A 45 -10.98 -8.84 -2.92
C LEU A 45 -12.18 -7.90 -3.08
N GLU A 46 -13.20 -8.07 -2.25
CA GLU A 46 -14.38 -7.21 -2.25
C GLU A 46 -14.04 -5.75 -1.90
N VAL A 47 -13.19 -5.57 -0.87
CA VAL A 47 -12.71 -4.23 -0.49
C VAL A 47 -11.93 -3.58 -1.62
N LEU A 48 -11.01 -4.30 -2.28
CA LEU A 48 -10.24 -3.77 -3.42
C LEU A 48 -11.17 -3.33 -4.57
N LYS A 49 -12.22 -4.10 -4.89
CA LYS A 49 -13.24 -3.74 -5.88
C LYS A 49 -13.95 -2.42 -5.51
N LEU A 50 -14.32 -2.24 -4.23
CA LEU A 50 -14.95 -1.01 -3.74
C LEU A 50 -14.01 0.20 -3.82
N LEU A 51 -12.73 0.01 -3.50
CA LEU A 51 -11.73 1.08 -3.52
C LEU A 51 -11.36 1.54 -4.94
N GLN A 52 -11.60 0.73 -5.97
CA GLN A 52 -11.17 1.05 -7.33
C GLN A 52 -11.61 2.44 -7.79
N ARG A 53 -12.88 2.81 -7.61
CA ARG A 53 -13.41 4.10 -8.10
C ARG A 53 -12.76 5.30 -7.41
N SER A 54 -12.52 5.18 -6.11
CA SER A 54 -12.02 6.29 -5.28
C SER A 54 -10.49 6.40 -5.26
N TYR A 55 -9.79 5.28 -5.46
CA TYR A 55 -8.33 5.21 -5.32
C TYR A 55 -7.58 4.72 -6.56
N MET A 56 -8.25 4.61 -7.73
CA MET A 56 -7.58 4.28 -8.99
C MET A 56 -6.44 5.25 -9.28
N GLY A 57 -5.22 4.71 -9.51
CA GLY A 57 -4.05 5.50 -9.81
C GLY A 57 -3.55 6.40 -8.67
N LYS A 58 -3.87 6.11 -7.40
CA LYS A 58 -3.49 6.94 -6.23
C LYS A 58 -2.55 6.26 -5.24
N VAL A 59 -2.41 4.95 -5.28
CA VAL A 59 -1.57 4.19 -4.37
C VAL A 59 -0.13 4.16 -4.87
N LYS A 60 0.81 4.67 -4.10
CA LYS A 60 2.23 4.70 -4.46
C LYS A 60 2.94 3.39 -4.15
N MET A 61 2.59 2.74 -3.06
CA MET A 61 3.20 1.48 -2.63
C MET A 61 2.11 0.49 -2.21
N ILE A 62 2.21 -0.72 -2.72
CA ILE A 62 1.50 -1.88 -2.18
C ILE A 62 2.53 -2.79 -1.53
N TYR A 63 2.29 -3.20 -0.30
CA TYR A 63 3.00 -4.28 0.35
C TYR A 63 2.00 -5.33 0.77
N ILE A 64 2.29 -6.60 0.53
CA ILE A 64 1.48 -7.72 1.02
C ILE A 64 2.35 -8.87 1.51
N ASP A 65 1.85 -9.54 2.53
CA ASP A 65 2.39 -10.75 3.12
C ASP A 65 1.29 -11.83 3.10
N PRO A 66 0.99 -12.42 1.92
CA PRO A 66 -0.08 -13.38 1.77
C PRO A 66 0.27 -14.71 2.44
N PRO A 67 -0.69 -15.62 2.65
CA PRO A 67 -0.40 -16.99 3.05
C PRO A 67 0.63 -17.64 2.12
N TYR A 68 1.61 -18.37 2.68
CA TYR A 68 2.72 -18.96 1.91
C TYR A 68 2.40 -20.35 1.35
N ASN A 69 1.20 -20.85 1.60
CA ASN A 69 0.72 -22.16 1.15
C ASN A 69 1.57 -23.32 1.68
N THR A 70 1.85 -23.31 2.98
CA THR A 70 2.71 -24.30 3.67
C THR A 70 1.95 -25.59 4.04
N GLY A 71 0.70 -25.76 3.60
CA GLY A 71 -0.16 -26.89 3.92
C GLY A 71 -1.00 -26.72 5.19
N ASN A 72 -0.72 -25.70 5.98
CA ASN A 72 -1.52 -25.32 7.17
C ASN A 72 -2.16 -23.94 7.04
N ASP A 73 -1.86 -23.23 5.95
CA ASP A 73 -2.36 -21.88 5.71
C ASP A 73 -3.80 -21.90 5.21
N PHE A 74 -4.55 -20.88 5.56
CA PHE A 74 -5.88 -20.66 5.03
C PHE A 74 -5.77 -20.00 3.66
N VAL A 75 -6.51 -20.50 2.68
CA VAL A 75 -6.75 -19.88 1.38
C VAL A 75 -8.17 -19.34 1.40
N TYR A 76 -8.34 -18.07 1.04
CA TYR A 76 -9.67 -17.47 0.91
C TYR A 76 -10.40 -18.14 -0.25
N ASP A 77 -11.61 -18.64 0.02
CA ASP A 77 -12.45 -19.25 -1.01
C ASP A 77 -13.36 -18.17 -1.60
N ASP A 78 -13.03 -17.74 -2.81
CA ASP A 78 -13.75 -16.68 -3.52
C ASP A 78 -15.04 -17.18 -4.20
N ASP A 79 -15.44 -18.45 -3.99
CA ASP A 79 -16.68 -19.00 -4.53
C ASP A 79 -17.84 -18.70 -3.56
N PHE A 80 -18.51 -17.58 -3.78
CA PHE A 80 -19.54 -17.00 -2.90
C PHE A 80 -20.88 -17.72 -2.86
N ALA A 81 -21.07 -18.83 -3.58
CA ALA A 81 -22.24 -19.65 -3.45
C ALA A 81 -22.09 -20.61 -2.26
N ALA A 82 -22.33 -20.12 -1.01
CA ALA A 82 -22.42 -21.01 0.14
C ALA A 82 -23.56 -22.00 -0.06
N ALA A 83 -23.24 -23.25 -0.36
CA ALA A 83 -24.20 -24.32 -0.17
C ALA A 83 -24.44 -24.45 1.34
N GLU A 84 -25.69 -24.73 1.76
CA GLU A 84 -26.04 -25.01 3.17
C GLU A 84 -25.11 -26.08 3.78
N GLU A 85 -24.58 -27.00 2.97
CA GLU A 85 -23.61 -28.02 3.33
C GLU A 85 -22.27 -27.48 3.85
N ASP A 86 -21.82 -26.29 3.41
CA ASP A 86 -20.55 -25.69 3.87
C ASP A 86 -20.69 -25.00 5.25
N ILE A 87 -21.88 -24.50 5.56
CA ILE A 87 -22.20 -23.92 6.86
C ILE A 87 -22.26 -25.05 7.93
N GLU A 88 -22.86 -26.18 7.58
CA GLU A 88 -22.92 -27.36 8.47
C GLU A 88 -21.53 -27.99 8.66
N ALA A 89 -20.63 -27.88 7.68
CA ALA A 89 -19.27 -28.39 7.77
C ALA A 89 -18.29 -27.45 8.54
N GLY A 90 -18.75 -26.29 9.01
CA GLY A 90 -17.91 -25.33 9.74
C GLY A 90 -16.85 -24.62 8.89
N ASN A 91 -17.04 -24.56 7.57
CA ASN A 91 -16.14 -23.87 6.63
C ASN A 91 -16.43 -22.37 6.50
N VAL A 92 -17.40 -21.86 7.24
CA VAL A 92 -17.85 -20.47 7.25
C VAL A 92 -17.84 -19.98 8.69
N ASP A 93 -17.29 -18.81 8.95
CA ASP A 93 -17.35 -18.20 10.29
C ASP A 93 -18.74 -17.59 10.58
N GLU A 94 -18.91 -17.07 11.81
CA GLU A 94 -20.16 -16.41 12.25
C GLU A 94 -20.53 -15.19 11.40
N LEU A 95 -19.57 -14.62 10.64
CA LEU A 95 -19.75 -13.47 9.76
C LEU A 95 -19.97 -13.86 8.29
N GLY A 96 -19.96 -15.17 7.97
CA GLY A 96 -20.18 -15.69 6.62
C GLY A 96 -18.95 -15.67 5.72
N TYR A 97 -17.75 -15.43 6.25
CA TYR A 97 -16.52 -15.52 5.48
C TYR A 97 -16.06 -16.95 5.34
N ARG A 98 -15.71 -17.33 4.11
CA ARG A 98 -15.17 -18.66 3.81
C ARG A 98 -13.66 -18.63 3.82
N PHE A 99 -13.05 -19.48 4.62
CA PHE A 99 -11.66 -19.83 4.52
C PHE A 99 -11.52 -21.34 4.72
N ARG A 100 -10.75 -21.92 3.87
CA ARG A 100 -10.50 -23.35 3.87
C ARG A 100 -9.00 -23.58 4.06
N ARG A 101 -8.63 -24.54 4.92
CA ARG A 101 -7.25 -25.01 4.96
C ARG A 101 -6.89 -25.64 3.61
N ASN A 102 -5.87 -25.11 2.98
CA ASN A 102 -5.30 -25.69 1.79
C ASN A 102 -4.28 -26.75 2.20
N THR A 103 -4.70 -28.02 2.23
CA THR A 103 -3.85 -29.13 2.66
C THR A 103 -3.15 -29.78 1.49
N ASP A 104 -1.98 -30.39 1.70
CA ASP A 104 -1.20 -31.12 0.68
C ASP A 104 -1.99 -32.23 -0.01
N THR A 105 -3.09 -32.70 0.60
CA THR A 105 -3.99 -33.70 0.00
C THR A 105 -4.95 -33.09 -1.03
N ASN A 106 -5.03 -31.76 -1.13
CA ASN A 106 -5.85 -31.09 -2.13
C ASN A 106 -5.22 -31.24 -3.51
N GLY A 107 -5.88 -31.90 -4.43
CA GLY A 107 -5.42 -32.03 -5.83
C GLY A 107 -5.29 -30.72 -6.59
N LYS A 108 -5.79 -29.59 -6.05
CA LYS A 108 -5.69 -28.24 -6.61
C LYS A 108 -4.85 -27.30 -5.74
N PHE A 109 -4.03 -27.81 -4.85
CA PHE A 109 -3.27 -27.09 -3.84
C PHE A 109 -2.67 -25.76 -4.31
N HIS A 110 -1.84 -25.80 -5.36
CA HIS A 110 -1.25 -24.59 -5.95
C HIS A 110 -2.26 -23.77 -6.77
N SER A 111 -3.24 -24.43 -7.42
CA SER A 111 -4.22 -23.75 -8.27
C SER A 111 -5.15 -22.84 -7.50
N ASP A 112 -5.61 -23.28 -6.33
CA ASP A 112 -6.50 -22.50 -5.46
C ASP A 112 -5.76 -21.27 -4.93
N TRP A 113 -4.51 -21.44 -4.47
CA TRP A 113 -3.66 -20.34 -4.05
C TRP A 113 -3.40 -19.34 -5.21
N CYS A 114 -3.07 -19.86 -6.40
CA CYS A 114 -2.87 -19.01 -7.59
C CYS A 114 -4.13 -18.20 -7.93
N SER A 115 -5.31 -18.80 -7.85
CA SER A 115 -6.59 -18.14 -8.14
C SER A 115 -6.86 -17.00 -7.15
N MET A 116 -6.66 -17.26 -5.85
CA MET A 116 -6.81 -16.28 -4.77
C MET A 116 -5.90 -15.06 -4.99
N ILE A 117 -4.62 -15.26 -5.23
CA ILE A 117 -3.65 -14.16 -5.42
C ILE A 117 -3.88 -13.43 -6.74
N TYR A 118 -4.14 -14.16 -7.82
CA TYR A 118 -4.33 -13.58 -9.15
C TYR A 118 -5.48 -12.59 -9.22
N ALA A 119 -6.64 -12.96 -8.67
CA ALA A 119 -7.81 -12.09 -8.66
C ALA A 119 -7.51 -10.75 -7.93
N ARG A 120 -6.86 -10.82 -6.78
CA ARG A 120 -6.49 -9.65 -5.97
C ARG A 120 -5.46 -8.75 -6.65
N LEU A 121 -4.43 -9.33 -7.24
CA LEU A 121 -3.39 -8.54 -7.93
C LEU A 121 -3.94 -7.86 -9.20
N LEU A 122 -4.88 -8.48 -9.93
CA LEU A 122 -5.54 -7.85 -11.09
C LEU A 122 -6.25 -6.55 -10.68
N VAL A 123 -6.98 -6.58 -9.57
CA VAL A 123 -7.68 -5.38 -9.05
C VAL A 123 -6.68 -4.37 -8.50
N ALA A 124 -5.75 -4.83 -7.67
CA ALA A 124 -4.77 -3.99 -6.96
C ALA A 124 -3.87 -3.19 -7.93
N ARG A 125 -3.50 -3.78 -9.07
CA ARG A 125 -2.72 -3.07 -10.10
C ARG A 125 -3.37 -1.76 -10.54
N SER A 126 -4.70 -1.70 -10.63
CA SER A 126 -5.42 -0.50 -11.06
C SER A 126 -5.32 0.65 -10.06
N LEU A 127 -5.06 0.34 -8.79
CA LEU A 127 -4.93 1.33 -7.72
C LEU A 127 -3.56 2.04 -7.75
N LEU A 128 -2.51 1.38 -8.31
CA LEU A 128 -1.16 1.96 -8.36
C LEU A 128 -1.08 3.22 -9.23
N THR A 129 -0.31 4.21 -8.74
CA THR A 129 0.18 5.32 -9.58
C THR A 129 1.07 4.80 -10.70
N GLU A 130 1.35 5.57 -11.76
CA GLU A 130 2.23 5.12 -12.85
C GLU A 130 3.64 4.82 -12.33
N ASP A 131 4.15 5.60 -11.38
CA ASP A 131 5.41 5.37 -10.66
C ASP A 131 5.25 4.46 -9.43
N GLY A 132 4.15 3.72 -9.33
CA GLY A 132 3.80 2.86 -8.19
C GLY A 132 4.57 1.55 -8.16
N VAL A 133 4.76 1.01 -6.96
CA VAL A 133 5.53 -0.22 -6.70
C VAL A 133 4.73 -1.21 -5.84
N VAL A 134 4.89 -2.49 -6.11
CA VAL A 134 4.37 -3.57 -5.28
C VAL A 134 5.51 -4.45 -4.76
N PHE A 135 5.45 -4.77 -3.48
CA PHE A 135 6.32 -5.73 -2.80
C PHE A 135 5.46 -6.88 -2.26
N ILE A 136 5.85 -8.11 -2.54
CA ILE A 136 5.12 -9.30 -2.11
C ILE A 136 6.09 -10.25 -1.43
N SER A 137 5.90 -10.47 -0.13
CA SER A 137 6.65 -11.46 0.64
C SER A 137 6.19 -12.87 0.29
N ILE A 138 7.11 -13.81 0.16
CA ILE A 138 6.83 -15.21 -0.15
C ILE A 138 8.04 -16.10 0.20
N ASP A 139 7.80 -17.39 0.36
CA ASP A 139 8.87 -18.40 0.52
C ASP A 139 9.02 -19.31 -0.71
N ASP A 140 9.81 -20.37 -0.56
CA ASP A 140 10.11 -21.33 -1.63
C ASP A 140 8.87 -22.10 -2.14
N ASN A 141 7.77 -22.18 -1.35
CA ASN A 141 6.59 -22.96 -1.73
C ASN A 141 5.92 -22.37 -2.98
N GLU A 142 5.75 -21.04 -3.04
CA GLU A 142 4.97 -20.39 -4.09
C GLU A 142 5.71 -19.29 -4.85
N VAL A 143 6.98 -19.00 -4.56
CA VAL A 143 7.72 -17.92 -5.25
C VAL A 143 7.72 -18.07 -6.78
N ARG A 144 7.80 -19.30 -7.28
CA ARG A 144 7.77 -19.58 -8.73
C ARG A 144 6.42 -19.23 -9.34
N ASN A 145 5.33 -19.66 -8.71
CA ASN A 145 3.97 -19.41 -9.19
C ASN A 145 3.64 -17.93 -9.09
N LEU A 146 4.00 -17.29 -7.97
CA LEU A 146 3.83 -15.87 -7.75
C LEU A 146 4.56 -15.04 -8.82
N ARG A 147 5.81 -15.41 -9.16
CA ARG A 147 6.57 -14.73 -10.20
C ARG A 147 5.85 -14.77 -11.54
N ASN A 148 5.35 -15.95 -11.96
CA ASN A 148 4.61 -16.11 -13.20
C ASN A 148 3.29 -15.30 -13.20
N ILE A 149 2.59 -15.23 -12.07
CA ILE A 149 1.38 -14.42 -11.91
C ILE A 149 1.71 -12.94 -12.05
N CYS A 150 2.75 -12.47 -11.37
CA CYS A 150 3.16 -11.06 -11.43
C CYS A 150 3.65 -10.65 -12.82
N ASP A 151 4.38 -11.52 -13.53
CA ASP A 151 4.79 -11.29 -14.91
C ASP A 151 3.57 -11.10 -15.85
N GLU A 152 2.48 -11.83 -15.61
CA GLU A 152 1.23 -11.67 -16.37
C GLU A 152 0.45 -10.41 -15.95
N VAL A 153 0.35 -10.13 -14.67
CA VAL A 153 -0.44 -9.01 -14.14
C VAL A 153 0.25 -7.68 -14.39
N PHE A 154 1.52 -7.56 -14.05
CA PHE A 154 2.27 -6.29 -14.12
C PHE A 154 3.06 -6.14 -15.42
N GLY A 155 3.40 -7.23 -16.09
CA GLY A 155 4.29 -7.31 -17.24
C GLY A 155 5.72 -7.69 -16.80
N GLU A 156 6.36 -8.62 -17.53
CA GLU A 156 7.72 -9.10 -17.25
C GLU A 156 8.75 -7.95 -17.24
N HIS A 157 8.59 -6.97 -18.12
CA HIS A 157 9.48 -5.80 -18.22
C HIS A 157 9.39 -4.87 -17.02
N ASN A 158 8.33 -4.94 -16.21
CA ASN A 158 8.14 -4.17 -14.99
C ASN A 158 8.66 -4.88 -13.73
N PHE A 159 9.34 -6.02 -13.89
CA PHE A 159 10.05 -6.66 -12.81
C PHE A 159 11.31 -5.88 -12.45
N VAL A 160 11.45 -5.55 -11.16
CA VAL A 160 12.62 -4.82 -10.66
C VAL A 160 13.64 -5.76 -10.03
N ALA A 161 13.20 -6.56 -9.06
CA ALA A 161 14.09 -7.46 -8.32
C ALA A 161 13.32 -8.55 -7.55
N GLN A 162 13.99 -9.65 -7.31
CA GLN A 162 13.66 -10.61 -6.25
C GLN A 162 14.65 -10.39 -5.12
N LEU A 163 14.18 -9.75 -4.04
CA LEU A 163 14.98 -9.49 -2.87
C LEU A 163 14.98 -10.74 -2.00
N VAL A 164 16.14 -11.06 -1.42
CA VAL A 164 16.33 -12.19 -0.50
C VAL A 164 16.45 -11.63 0.92
N TRP A 165 15.49 -11.92 1.78
CA TRP A 165 15.50 -11.48 3.16
C TRP A 165 16.04 -12.59 4.07
N GLU A 166 17.13 -12.31 4.76
CA GLU A 166 17.70 -13.19 5.79
C GLU A 166 16.82 -13.12 7.05
N ARG A 167 15.82 -14.02 7.12
CA ARG A 167 14.81 -14.03 8.19
C ARG A 167 15.26 -14.72 9.47
N ALA A 168 16.31 -15.53 9.38
CA ALA A 168 16.86 -16.27 10.52
C ALA A 168 18.40 -16.33 10.42
N PHE A 169 19.08 -16.02 11.51
CA PHE A 169 20.54 -16.01 11.57
C PHE A 169 21.14 -17.35 12.04
N SER A 170 20.37 -18.16 12.76
CA SER A 170 20.84 -19.46 13.27
C SER A 170 20.29 -20.61 12.43
N PRO A 171 21.14 -21.52 11.98
CA PRO A 171 20.67 -22.72 11.31
C PRO A 171 19.86 -23.60 12.28
N LYS A 172 18.83 -24.24 11.77
CA LYS A 172 18.06 -25.24 12.51
C LYS A 172 18.79 -26.57 12.49
N ASN A 173 19.22 -27.07 13.66
CA ASN A 173 19.96 -28.32 13.80
C ASN A 173 19.14 -29.57 13.46
N ASP A 174 17.81 -29.44 13.46
CA ASP A 174 16.86 -30.51 13.11
C ASP A 174 16.53 -30.54 11.61
N ALA A 175 17.12 -29.65 10.81
CA ALA A 175 16.90 -29.63 9.37
C ALA A 175 17.50 -30.91 8.74
N LYS A 176 16.64 -31.69 8.06
CA LYS A 176 17.02 -32.94 7.41
C LYS A 176 18.08 -32.76 6.31
N TYR A 177 18.04 -31.63 5.60
CA TYR A 177 18.93 -31.32 4.48
C TYR A 177 19.60 -29.98 4.70
N VAL A 178 18.98 -28.91 4.25
CA VAL A 178 19.45 -27.52 4.35
C VAL A 178 18.52 -26.74 5.25
N SER A 179 19.08 -26.00 6.20
CA SER A 179 18.31 -25.07 7.03
C SER A 179 17.95 -23.85 6.20
N ASN A 180 16.65 -23.68 5.89
CA ASN A 180 16.17 -22.50 5.19
C ASN A 180 16.16 -21.31 6.15
N SER A 181 16.95 -20.27 5.84
CA SER A 181 17.14 -19.08 6.65
C SER A 181 16.65 -17.80 5.97
N HIS A 182 16.01 -17.89 4.81
CA HIS A 182 15.55 -16.74 4.05
C HIS A 182 14.12 -16.90 3.54
N ASP A 183 13.50 -15.76 3.23
CA ASP A 183 12.32 -15.64 2.40
C ASP A 183 12.61 -14.67 1.25
N TYR A 184 11.70 -14.57 0.30
CA TYR A 184 11.80 -13.67 -0.84
C TYR A 184 10.82 -12.51 -0.71
N ILE A 185 11.17 -11.40 -1.36
CA ILE A 185 10.25 -10.30 -1.60
C ILE A 185 10.33 -9.97 -3.09
N LEU A 186 9.25 -10.23 -3.82
CA LEU A 186 9.16 -9.84 -5.22
C LEU A 186 8.84 -8.36 -5.33
N MET A 187 9.58 -7.66 -6.19
CA MET A 187 9.41 -6.23 -6.44
C MET A 187 9.03 -6.00 -7.90
N TYR A 188 7.84 -5.50 -8.13
CA TYR A 188 7.33 -5.06 -9.43
C TYR A 188 6.90 -3.60 -9.36
N VAL A 189 6.88 -2.94 -10.50
CA VAL A 189 6.36 -1.57 -10.65
C VAL A 189 5.25 -1.55 -11.68
N LYS A 190 4.43 -0.50 -11.67
CA LYS A 190 3.39 -0.35 -12.68
C LYS A 190 3.97 0.01 -14.04
N GLN A 191 4.92 0.96 -14.08
CA GLN A 191 5.66 1.35 -15.28
C GLN A 191 7.13 1.59 -14.89
N ILE A 192 8.04 0.82 -15.49
CA ILE A 192 9.47 0.85 -15.14
C ILE A 192 10.13 2.18 -15.52
N GLU A 193 9.65 2.81 -16.59
CA GLU A 193 10.16 4.07 -17.10
C GLU A 193 9.87 5.25 -16.16
N ASP A 194 8.75 5.18 -15.43
CA ASP A 194 8.32 6.24 -14.50
C ASP A 194 8.85 6.04 -13.09
N PHE A 195 9.28 4.83 -12.76
CA PHE A 195 9.71 4.48 -11.42
C PHE A 195 11.16 4.91 -11.14
N THR A 196 11.34 5.53 -10.00
CA THR A 196 12.67 5.83 -9.45
C THR A 196 12.81 5.20 -8.08
N ILE A 197 13.75 4.27 -7.95
CA ILE A 197 14.00 3.57 -6.68
C ILE A 197 14.60 4.52 -5.64
N GLY A 198 14.12 4.45 -4.41
CA GLY A 198 14.69 5.16 -3.28
C GLY A 198 16.10 4.69 -2.94
N ARG A 199 16.92 5.59 -2.47
CA ARG A 199 18.32 5.34 -2.08
C ARG A 199 18.44 5.20 -0.58
N LEU A 200 19.39 4.39 -0.17
CA LEU A 200 19.72 4.23 1.25
C LEU A 200 20.62 5.38 1.70
N ASP A 201 20.45 5.80 2.95
CA ASP A 201 21.35 6.77 3.55
C ASP A 201 22.78 6.22 3.54
N ARG A 202 23.75 7.10 3.34
CA ARG A 202 25.16 6.68 3.32
C ARG A 202 25.63 6.36 4.72
N THR A 203 26.24 5.20 4.86
CA THR A 203 26.87 4.79 6.13
C THR A 203 28.19 5.52 6.35
N GLU A 204 28.59 5.68 7.61
CA GLU A 204 29.93 6.23 7.94
C GLU A 204 31.04 5.43 7.28
N GLU A 205 30.94 4.10 7.26
CA GLU A 205 31.91 3.22 6.61
C GLU A 205 32.04 3.49 5.10
N ALA A 206 30.92 3.75 4.40
CA ALA A 206 30.93 4.12 3.00
C ALA A 206 31.56 5.49 2.77
N ASN A 207 31.42 6.41 3.72
CA ASN A 207 32.03 7.75 3.68
C ASN A 207 33.52 7.72 4.01
N LEU A 208 34.00 6.84 4.91
CA LEU A 208 35.41 6.66 5.25
C LEU A 208 36.29 6.27 4.05
N ARG A 209 35.70 5.76 2.95
CA ARG A 209 36.41 5.47 1.69
C ARG A 209 36.78 6.74 0.90
N TYR A 210 36.25 7.88 1.29
CA TYR A 210 36.50 9.17 0.67
C TYR A 210 37.42 9.98 1.58
N SER A 211 38.49 10.50 1.00
CA SER A 211 39.46 11.36 1.70
C SER A 211 39.89 12.49 0.76
N ASN A 212 40.55 13.50 1.30
CA ASN A 212 41.07 14.63 0.50
C ASN A 212 42.56 14.83 0.82
N PRO A 213 43.45 13.91 0.41
CA PRO A 213 44.86 13.96 0.76
C PRO A 213 45.64 15.10 0.06
N ASP A 214 45.12 15.66 -0.99
CA ASP A 214 45.72 16.73 -1.78
C ASP A 214 44.99 18.08 -1.67
N ASN A 215 44.08 18.24 -0.71
CA ASN A 215 43.29 19.43 -0.45
C ASN A 215 42.56 19.99 -1.70
N ASP A 216 42.02 19.08 -2.53
CA ASP A 216 41.22 19.46 -3.70
C ASP A 216 40.00 20.30 -3.26
N PRO A 217 39.72 21.46 -3.86
CA PRO A 217 38.64 22.34 -3.45
C PRO A 217 37.25 21.76 -3.66
N ARG A 218 37.09 20.70 -4.46
CA ARG A 218 35.84 19.96 -4.67
C ARG A 218 35.46 19.05 -3.50
N GLY A 219 36.37 18.87 -2.52
CA GLY A 219 36.15 18.10 -1.31
C GLY A 219 36.73 16.70 -1.37
N VAL A 220 36.13 15.78 -0.57
CA VAL A 220 36.62 14.41 -0.45
C VAL A 220 36.33 13.58 -1.69
N TRP A 221 37.25 12.67 -2.04
CA TRP A 221 37.16 11.82 -3.22
C TRP A 221 37.69 10.41 -2.93
N MET A 222 37.32 9.46 -3.78
CA MET A 222 37.82 8.09 -3.80
C MET A 222 38.57 7.84 -5.10
N SER A 223 39.73 7.16 -5.04
CA SER A 223 40.47 6.79 -6.22
C SER A 223 39.89 5.58 -6.93
N SER A 224 39.76 5.64 -8.25
CA SER A 224 39.25 4.57 -9.10
C SER A 224 40.28 4.16 -10.14
N ASP A 225 40.41 2.85 -10.42
CA ASP A 225 41.25 2.33 -11.50
C ASP A 225 40.74 2.85 -12.84
N ILE A 226 41.67 3.19 -13.72
CA ILE A 226 41.38 3.63 -15.09
C ILE A 226 41.76 2.58 -16.14
N SER A 227 42.16 1.36 -15.74
CA SER A 227 42.44 0.27 -16.68
C SER A 227 41.19 -0.61 -16.91
N VAL A 228 40.97 -1.02 -18.16
CA VAL A 228 39.83 -1.86 -18.57
C VAL A 228 40.28 -3.09 -19.35
N LYS A 229 39.51 -4.18 -19.26
CA LYS A 229 39.79 -5.44 -19.98
C LYS A 229 39.41 -5.37 -21.46
N THR A 230 38.42 -4.52 -21.83
CA THR A 230 38.02 -4.33 -23.21
C THR A 230 39.11 -3.55 -23.91
N TYR A 231 39.89 -4.23 -24.73
CA TYR A 231 41.05 -3.63 -25.40
C TYR A 231 40.60 -2.65 -26.49
N ASN A 232 41.27 -1.47 -26.50
CA ASN A 232 41.15 -0.48 -27.53
C ASN A 232 42.56 0.11 -27.80
N ALA A 233 43.07 -0.07 -29.03
CA ALA A 233 44.41 0.38 -29.40
C ALA A 233 44.64 1.89 -29.21
N ALA A 234 43.60 2.74 -29.35
CA ALA A 234 43.68 4.17 -29.09
C ALA A 234 43.83 4.51 -27.60
N CYS A 235 43.64 3.55 -26.72
CA CYS A 235 43.76 3.68 -25.25
C CYS A 235 44.95 2.91 -24.68
N ASP A 236 45.81 2.34 -25.55
CA ASP A 236 47.02 1.62 -25.19
C ASP A 236 48.23 2.51 -25.47
N TYR A 237 48.58 3.32 -24.47
CA TYR A 237 49.68 4.29 -24.57
C TYR A 237 50.38 4.44 -23.21
N PRO A 238 51.69 4.75 -23.21
CA PRO A 238 52.42 5.01 -21.98
C PRO A 238 52.03 6.35 -21.36
N ILE A 239 51.99 6.41 -20.05
CA ILE A 239 51.74 7.63 -19.26
C ILE A 239 52.99 7.98 -18.47
N THR A 240 53.49 9.21 -18.60
CA THR A 240 54.57 9.71 -17.76
C THR A 240 53.98 10.31 -16.49
N THR A 241 54.40 9.81 -15.34
CA THR A 241 53.96 10.30 -14.02
C THR A 241 54.67 11.64 -13.68
N PRO A 242 54.17 12.40 -12.70
CA PRO A 242 54.85 13.63 -12.22
C PRO A 242 56.30 13.40 -11.74
N SER A 243 56.63 12.22 -11.26
CA SER A 243 57.98 11.83 -10.87
C SER A 243 58.89 11.45 -12.05
N GLY A 244 58.39 11.47 -13.29
CA GLY A 244 59.14 11.09 -14.50
C GLY A 244 59.12 9.58 -14.81
N LYS A 245 58.42 8.77 -14.05
CA LYS A 245 58.27 7.32 -14.29
C LYS A 245 57.30 7.09 -15.44
N ILE A 246 57.64 6.17 -16.34
CA ILE A 246 56.73 5.73 -17.41
C ILE A 246 55.89 4.54 -16.90
N VAL A 247 54.59 4.60 -17.03
CA VAL A 247 53.63 3.57 -16.65
C VAL A 247 52.82 3.15 -17.87
N GLU A 248 52.83 1.85 -18.16
CA GLU A 248 52.02 1.24 -19.23
C GLU A 248 50.77 0.61 -18.64
N PRO A 249 49.72 0.36 -19.45
CA PRO A 249 48.58 -0.39 -19.02
C PRO A 249 49.00 -1.81 -18.53
N PRO A 250 48.31 -2.40 -17.54
CA PRO A 250 48.59 -3.77 -17.15
C PRO A 250 48.43 -4.77 -18.31
N ALA A 251 49.22 -5.81 -18.36
CA ALA A 251 49.18 -6.83 -19.43
C ALA A 251 47.76 -7.30 -19.74
N GLY A 252 47.38 -7.24 -21.02
CA GLY A 252 46.03 -7.62 -21.48
C GLY A 252 44.93 -6.58 -21.17
N ARG A 253 45.28 -5.35 -20.80
CA ARG A 253 44.36 -4.21 -20.56
C ARG A 253 44.79 -2.98 -21.36
N CYS A 254 43.93 -1.99 -21.45
CA CYS A 254 44.23 -0.63 -21.88
C CYS A 254 43.61 0.37 -20.91
N TRP A 255 43.93 1.66 -21.07
CA TRP A 255 43.27 2.69 -20.29
C TRP A 255 41.78 2.85 -20.71
N SER A 256 40.94 3.28 -19.82
CA SER A 256 39.51 3.59 -20.10
C SER A 256 39.36 4.99 -20.76
N LEU A 257 40.44 5.74 -20.84
CA LEU A 257 40.48 7.10 -21.37
C LEU A 257 41.42 7.15 -22.59
N SER A 258 41.02 7.83 -23.65
CA SER A 258 41.94 8.20 -24.72
C SER A 258 43.00 9.19 -24.21
N ALA A 259 44.14 9.31 -24.89
CA ALA A 259 45.22 10.21 -24.48
C ALA A 259 44.71 11.67 -24.32
N LYS A 260 43.81 12.12 -25.21
CA LYS A 260 43.19 13.45 -25.12
C LYS A 260 42.34 13.59 -23.85
N ALA A 261 41.42 12.63 -23.61
CA ALA A 261 40.55 12.64 -22.44
C ALA A 261 41.33 12.51 -21.12
N PHE A 262 42.47 11.81 -21.13
CA PHE A 262 43.37 11.74 -19.99
C PHE A 262 44.03 13.09 -19.72
N ALA A 263 44.58 13.77 -20.77
CA ALA A 263 45.19 15.09 -20.64
C ALA A 263 44.22 16.13 -20.10
N GLU A 264 42.97 16.13 -20.57
CA GLU A 264 41.91 17.04 -20.07
C GLU A 264 41.66 16.80 -18.57
N ARG A 265 41.58 15.52 -18.13
CA ARG A 265 41.36 15.20 -16.71
C ARG A 265 42.60 15.47 -15.86
N LEU A 266 43.79 15.34 -16.41
CA LEU A 266 45.02 15.71 -15.73
C LEU A 266 45.07 17.21 -15.48
N GLN A 267 44.74 18.03 -16.50
CA GLN A 267 44.67 19.47 -16.37
C GLN A 267 43.61 19.93 -15.35
N ASP A 268 42.49 19.19 -15.24
CA ASP A 268 41.44 19.44 -14.26
C ASP A 268 41.74 18.81 -12.87
N ASN A 269 42.98 18.42 -12.59
CA ASN A 269 43.43 17.81 -11.35
C ASN A 269 42.57 16.57 -10.95
N ARG A 270 42.09 15.80 -11.92
CA ARG A 270 41.25 14.59 -11.66
C ARG A 270 42.03 13.29 -11.67
N ILE A 271 43.32 13.35 -11.99
CA ILE A 271 44.20 12.16 -11.98
C ILE A 271 45.08 12.21 -10.75
N TRP A 272 45.13 11.09 -10.04
CA TRP A 272 45.90 10.89 -8.83
C TRP A 272 47.03 9.88 -9.08
N PHE A 273 48.26 10.25 -8.79
CA PHE A 273 49.48 9.41 -8.93
C PHE A 273 50.05 8.96 -7.59
N GLY A 274 49.28 9.01 -6.52
CA GLY A 274 49.75 8.75 -5.16
C GLY A 274 50.42 9.96 -4.51
N PRO A 275 50.76 9.85 -3.21
CA PRO A 275 51.35 10.99 -2.47
C PRO A 275 52.68 11.49 -3.07
N ASN A 276 53.45 10.57 -3.65
CA ASN A 276 54.78 10.87 -4.20
C ASN A 276 54.74 11.13 -5.72
N GLY A 277 53.60 11.03 -6.36
CA GLY A 277 53.45 11.26 -7.80
C GLY A 277 54.09 10.19 -8.69
N ASP A 278 54.28 8.94 -8.20
CA ASP A 278 54.99 7.84 -8.89
C ASP A 278 54.15 6.59 -9.10
N ASN A 279 52.89 6.58 -8.60
CA ASN A 279 51.99 5.44 -8.71
C ASN A 279 51.28 5.39 -10.08
N THR A 280 50.73 4.22 -10.41
CA THR A 280 49.80 4.05 -11.54
C THR A 280 48.65 5.04 -11.43
N PRO A 281 48.34 5.75 -12.54
CA PRO A 281 47.30 6.79 -12.52
C PRO A 281 45.93 6.23 -12.16
N ARG A 282 45.25 6.95 -11.30
CA ARG A 282 43.87 6.67 -10.87
C ARG A 282 43.02 7.92 -11.04
N ILE A 283 41.70 7.74 -11.29
CA ILE A 283 40.80 8.89 -11.39
C ILE A 283 40.15 9.18 -10.03
N LYS A 284 40.09 10.47 -9.67
CA LYS A 284 39.35 10.96 -8.50
C LYS A 284 37.86 10.93 -8.78
N ARG A 285 37.10 10.30 -7.88
CA ARG A 285 35.64 10.28 -7.86
C ARG A 285 35.18 11.08 -6.65
N PHE A 286 34.73 12.32 -6.87
CA PHE A 286 34.31 13.20 -5.80
C PHE A 286 32.95 12.77 -5.20
N LEU A 287 32.84 12.86 -3.88
CA LEU A 287 31.59 12.57 -3.18
C LEU A 287 30.48 13.56 -3.60
N SER A 288 30.84 14.82 -3.79
CA SER A 288 29.95 15.90 -4.24
C SER A 288 29.44 15.75 -5.69
N GLU A 289 30.09 14.91 -6.50
CA GLU A 289 29.74 14.70 -7.92
C GLU A 289 29.06 13.36 -8.17
N LEU A 290 28.63 12.65 -7.12
CA LEU A 290 27.90 11.41 -7.31
C LEU A 290 26.57 11.70 -8.01
N LYS A 291 26.28 10.91 -9.06
CA LYS A 291 25.06 11.04 -9.88
C LYS A 291 23.77 10.94 -9.03
N TYR A 292 23.85 10.22 -7.92
CA TYR A 292 22.71 9.99 -7.04
C TYR A 292 23.14 10.22 -5.60
N GLU A 293 22.32 10.91 -4.83
CA GLU A 293 22.42 10.98 -3.39
C GLU A 293 22.13 9.60 -2.79
N GLY A 294 22.87 9.20 -1.73
CA GLY A 294 22.70 7.91 -1.08
C GLY A 294 23.36 6.72 -1.80
N MET A 295 23.11 5.53 -1.28
CA MET A 295 23.68 4.27 -1.78
C MET A 295 22.61 3.46 -2.54
N ALA A 296 23.06 2.73 -3.57
CA ALA A 296 22.21 1.77 -4.23
C ALA A 296 21.83 0.63 -3.27
N PRO A 297 20.56 0.22 -3.22
CA PRO A 297 20.17 -0.97 -2.45
C PRO A 297 20.75 -2.24 -3.06
N THR A 298 20.93 -3.26 -2.23
CA THR A 298 21.35 -4.60 -2.64
C THR A 298 20.16 -5.56 -2.68
N SER A 299 20.26 -6.62 -3.47
CA SER A 299 19.22 -7.65 -3.56
C SER A 299 19.16 -8.57 -2.32
N ILE A 300 20.17 -8.55 -1.45
CA ILE A 300 20.17 -9.28 -0.19
C ILE A 300 19.91 -8.30 0.94
N LEU A 301 18.89 -8.60 1.72
CA LEU A 301 18.46 -7.85 2.89
C LEU A 301 18.94 -8.60 4.14
N PHE A 302 20.11 -8.22 4.65
CA PHE A 302 20.71 -8.87 5.82
C PHE A 302 19.95 -8.53 7.10
N TYR A 303 19.75 -9.53 7.98
CA TYR A 303 19.03 -9.35 9.25
C TYR A 303 19.61 -8.24 10.12
N LYS A 304 20.92 -8.02 10.08
CA LYS A 304 21.58 -6.94 10.84
C LYS A 304 21.07 -5.56 10.45
N GLU A 305 20.69 -5.38 9.17
CA GLU A 305 20.20 -4.11 8.63
C GLU A 305 18.68 -3.97 8.77
N VAL A 306 17.95 -5.04 8.51
CA VAL A 306 16.49 -4.99 8.36
C VAL A 306 15.71 -5.78 9.43
N GLY A 307 16.42 -6.47 10.35
CA GLY A 307 15.77 -7.32 11.34
C GLY A 307 15.46 -8.73 10.82
N HIS A 308 15.14 -9.62 11.73
CA HIS A 308 14.76 -11.01 11.48
C HIS A 308 13.39 -11.32 12.10
N SER A 309 12.83 -12.50 11.83
CA SER A 309 11.48 -12.88 12.31
C SER A 309 11.34 -12.81 13.83
N GLN A 310 12.37 -13.18 14.59
CA GLN A 310 12.34 -13.09 16.04
C GLN A 310 12.30 -11.64 16.55
N GLU A 311 12.93 -10.69 15.84
CA GLU A 311 12.84 -9.27 16.16
C GLU A 311 11.41 -8.76 15.98
N GLY A 312 10.73 -9.12 14.88
CA GLY A 312 9.33 -8.78 14.70
C GLY A 312 8.42 -9.30 15.83
N ALA A 313 8.67 -10.53 16.29
CA ALA A 313 7.96 -11.07 17.46
C ALA A 313 8.28 -10.31 18.75
N GLN A 314 9.54 -9.92 18.98
CA GLN A 314 9.95 -9.12 20.14
C GLN A 314 9.34 -7.71 20.12
N GLU A 315 9.19 -7.10 18.94
CA GLU A 315 8.50 -5.81 18.79
C GLU A 315 7.04 -5.90 19.26
N VAL A 316 6.31 -6.95 18.88
CA VAL A 316 4.94 -7.19 19.37
C VAL A 316 4.94 -7.39 20.88
N VAL A 317 5.84 -8.20 21.43
CA VAL A 317 5.97 -8.39 22.88
C VAL A 317 6.25 -7.06 23.59
N SER A 318 7.12 -6.23 23.03
CA SER A 318 7.43 -4.90 23.59
C SER A 318 6.21 -3.97 23.62
N LEU A 319 5.33 -4.06 22.65
CA LEU A 319 4.12 -3.24 22.58
C LEU A 319 2.98 -3.78 23.45
N PHE A 320 2.79 -5.09 23.50
CA PHE A 320 1.65 -5.72 24.15
C PHE A 320 1.96 -6.18 25.59
N GLY A 321 3.25 -6.35 25.92
CA GLY A 321 3.68 -6.89 27.22
C GLY A 321 3.54 -8.40 27.33
N ASP A 322 3.06 -9.08 26.30
CA ASP A 322 2.75 -10.51 26.33
C ASP A 322 3.26 -11.22 25.06
N LYS A 323 3.59 -12.53 25.22
CA LYS A 323 4.05 -13.38 24.13
C LYS A 323 2.85 -14.06 23.45
N GLY A 324 2.96 -14.28 22.13
CA GLY A 324 1.99 -15.07 21.38
C GLY A 324 0.72 -14.33 20.95
N VAL A 325 0.68 -12.99 21.07
CA VAL A 325 -0.45 -12.18 20.60
C VAL A 325 -0.66 -12.33 19.09
N PHE A 326 0.44 -12.40 18.33
CA PHE A 326 0.41 -12.61 16.88
C PHE A 326 1.59 -13.47 16.43
N ASP A 327 1.36 -14.36 15.47
CA ASP A 327 2.37 -15.29 14.96
C ASP A 327 3.06 -14.72 13.71
N GLY A 328 4.40 -14.72 13.70
CA GLY A 328 5.21 -14.37 12.54
C GLY A 328 5.13 -12.93 12.03
N PRO A 329 5.02 -11.90 12.90
CA PRO A 329 4.97 -10.51 12.43
C PRO A 329 6.28 -10.13 11.74
N LYS A 330 6.20 -9.38 10.63
CA LYS A 330 7.38 -8.84 9.97
C LYS A 330 8.03 -7.73 10.82
N PRO A 331 9.37 -7.67 10.89
CA PRO A 331 10.07 -6.62 11.63
C PRO A 331 9.86 -5.24 11.00
N VAL A 332 9.69 -4.24 11.83
CA VAL A 332 9.44 -2.85 11.40
C VAL A 332 10.58 -2.34 10.50
N ARG A 333 11.84 -2.66 10.81
CA ARG A 333 13.00 -2.24 10.00
C ARG A 333 12.97 -2.78 8.57
N LEU A 334 12.44 -4.01 8.35
CA LEU A 334 12.27 -4.56 7.01
C LEU A 334 11.29 -3.69 6.21
N LEU A 335 10.15 -3.38 6.79
CA LEU A 335 9.13 -2.57 6.12
C LEU A 335 9.60 -1.13 5.90
N GLN A 336 10.34 -0.53 6.84
CA GLN A 336 10.99 0.78 6.64
C GLN A 336 11.98 0.75 5.46
N ARG A 337 12.73 -0.36 5.27
CA ARG A 337 13.59 -0.54 4.10
C ARG A 337 12.76 -0.55 2.81
N LEU A 338 11.66 -1.30 2.75
CA LEU A 338 10.79 -1.35 1.56
C LEU A 338 10.13 0.02 1.29
N ILE A 339 9.68 0.72 2.32
CA ILE A 339 9.17 2.09 2.23
C ILE A 339 10.24 3.04 1.65
N THR A 340 11.50 2.90 2.08
CA THR A 340 12.60 3.66 1.51
C THR A 340 12.79 3.36 0.01
N LEU A 341 12.76 2.07 -0.38
CA LEU A 341 12.89 1.65 -1.78
C LEU A 341 11.73 2.14 -2.65
N ALA A 342 10.52 2.24 -2.09
CA ALA A 342 9.34 2.76 -2.77
C ALA A 342 9.45 4.25 -3.13
N ASN A 343 10.39 4.98 -2.54
CA ASN A 343 10.62 6.40 -2.77
C ASN A 343 9.36 7.25 -2.61
N LEU A 344 8.70 7.09 -1.43
CA LEU A 344 7.46 7.80 -1.13
C LEU A 344 7.66 9.31 -1.20
N LYS A 345 6.73 10.00 -1.83
CA LYS A 345 6.59 11.46 -1.82
C LYS A 345 5.72 11.89 -0.64
N GLU A 346 5.58 13.18 -0.46
CA GLU A 346 4.62 13.75 0.49
C GLU A 346 3.20 13.26 0.15
N ASP A 347 2.39 12.97 1.16
CA ASP A 347 1.03 12.46 1.02
C ASP A 347 0.87 11.14 0.21
N SER A 348 1.95 10.37 0.01
CA SER A 348 1.86 9.07 -0.66
C SER A 348 0.99 8.09 0.13
N ILE A 349 0.22 7.25 -0.59
CA ILE A 349 -0.61 6.20 0.01
C ILE A 349 0.11 4.87 -0.08
N VAL A 350 0.18 4.17 1.07
CA VAL A 350 0.66 2.78 1.20
C VAL A 350 -0.54 1.89 1.47
N LEU A 351 -0.75 0.89 0.62
CA LEU A 351 -1.82 -0.11 0.75
C LEU A 351 -1.24 -1.45 1.18
N ASP A 352 -1.84 -2.06 2.20
CA ASP A 352 -1.57 -3.44 2.61
C ASP A 352 -2.90 -4.18 2.81
N PHE A 353 -3.20 -5.10 1.90
CA PHE A 353 -4.47 -5.84 1.95
C PHE A 353 -4.35 -7.28 2.48
N PHE A 354 -3.22 -7.59 3.13
CA PHE A 354 -2.99 -8.73 4.02
C PHE A 354 -2.31 -8.23 5.29
N SER A 355 -2.92 -7.24 5.96
CA SER A 355 -2.23 -6.42 6.96
C SER A 355 -1.85 -7.15 8.25
N GLY A 356 -2.46 -8.29 8.52
CA GLY A 356 -2.16 -9.11 9.70
C GLY A 356 -2.17 -8.30 10.99
N SER A 357 -1.03 -8.24 11.66
CA SER A 357 -0.84 -7.43 12.87
C SER A 357 -0.56 -5.94 12.63
N ALA A 358 -0.77 -5.42 11.42
CA ALA A 358 -0.54 -4.01 11.05
C ALA A 358 0.93 -3.53 11.21
N SER A 359 1.91 -4.39 10.91
CA SER A 359 3.33 -4.02 10.91
C SER A 359 3.63 -2.89 9.93
N THR A 360 2.93 -2.84 8.80
CA THR A 360 3.07 -1.81 7.76
C THR A 360 2.70 -0.42 8.28
N ALA A 361 1.60 -0.30 9.02
CA ALA A 361 1.22 0.97 9.66
C ALA A 361 2.26 1.43 10.68
N HIS A 362 2.75 0.53 11.53
CA HIS A 362 3.81 0.84 12.50
C HIS A 362 5.08 1.36 11.80
N ALA A 363 5.53 0.68 10.75
CA ALA A 363 6.70 1.08 9.98
C ALA A 363 6.50 2.44 9.29
N LEU A 364 5.31 2.71 8.73
CA LEU A 364 5.01 3.96 8.06
C LEU A 364 4.95 5.13 9.03
N MET A 365 4.25 5.00 10.17
CA MET A 365 4.21 6.03 11.21
C MET A 365 5.62 6.36 11.72
N LYS A 366 6.45 5.33 11.94
CA LYS A 366 7.84 5.53 12.34
C LYS A 366 8.66 6.24 11.26
N THR A 367 8.50 5.87 9.99
CA THR A 367 9.18 6.54 8.87
C THR A 367 8.72 8.00 8.72
N ASN A 368 7.42 8.28 8.87
CA ASN A 368 6.88 9.63 8.87
C ASN A 368 7.52 10.50 9.96
N SER A 369 7.63 9.94 11.18
CA SER A 369 8.28 10.60 12.32
C SER A 369 9.77 10.91 12.08
N GLU A 370 10.51 9.97 11.44
CA GLU A 370 11.95 10.09 11.20
C GLU A 370 12.31 10.99 10.02
N LYS A 371 11.42 11.07 9.02
CA LYS A 371 11.67 11.77 7.73
C LYS A 371 10.79 13.01 7.55
N ASP A 372 9.99 13.39 8.56
CA ASP A 372 9.03 14.50 8.53
C ASP A 372 8.10 14.44 7.31
N LYS A 373 7.44 13.28 7.13
CA LYS A 373 6.51 13.00 6.03
C LYS A 373 5.09 12.78 6.54
N HIS A 374 4.10 12.96 5.64
CA HIS A 374 2.67 12.78 5.92
C HIS A 374 2.05 11.68 5.05
N CYS A 375 2.80 10.61 4.79
CA CYS A 375 2.30 9.46 4.06
C CYS A 375 1.18 8.75 4.83
N GLN A 376 0.21 8.20 4.10
CA GLN A 376 -1.00 7.59 4.62
C GLN A 376 -0.98 6.08 4.40
N PHE A 377 -1.66 5.33 5.27
CA PHE A 377 -1.89 3.92 5.02
C PHE A 377 -3.37 3.60 4.81
N ILE A 378 -3.60 2.58 3.98
CA ILE A 378 -4.86 1.86 3.88
C ILE A 378 -4.56 0.40 4.18
N LEU A 379 -5.09 -0.11 5.28
CA LEU A 379 -4.93 -1.51 5.67
C LEU A 379 -6.24 -2.26 5.51
N VAL A 380 -6.16 -3.47 4.98
CA VAL A 380 -7.32 -4.37 4.86
C VAL A 380 -6.97 -5.69 5.53
N GLN A 381 -7.87 -6.18 6.37
CA GLN A 381 -7.73 -7.47 7.03
C GLN A 381 -9.08 -8.17 7.17
N LEU A 382 -9.09 -9.45 6.84
CA LEU A 382 -10.23 -10.32 7.15
C LEU A 382 -10.32 -10.50 8.68
N PRO A 383 -11.50 -10.37 9.30
CA PRO A 383 -11.68 -10.53 10.75
C PRO A 383 -11.65 -12.00 11.18
N GLU A 384 -10.57 -12.71 10.84
CA GLU A 384 -10.35 -14.11 11.22
C GLU A 384 -10.34 -14.26 12.74
N GLU A 385 -11.05 -15.24 13.25
CA GLU A 385 -11.09 -15.53 14.67
C GLU A 385 -9.71 -15.97 15.18
N VAL A 386 -9.38 -15.50 16.37
CA VAL A 386 -8.14 -15.89 17.05
C VAL A 386 -8.37 -17.10 17.95
N SER A 387 -7.29 -17.79 18.34
CA SER A 387 -7.34 -18.91 19.28
C SER A 387 -7.92 -18.50 20.64
N ASP A 388 -8.48 -19.45 21.37
CA ASP A 388 -9.11 -19.21 22.68
C ASP A 388 -8.18 -18.48 23.66
N SER A 389 -6.89 -18.81 23.66
CA SER A 389 -5.89 -18.11 24.49
C SER A 389 -5.77 -16.61 24.18
N LYS A 390 -6.02 -16.20 22.95
CA LYS A 390 -6.04 -14.80 22.54
C LYS A 390 -7.40 -14.15 22.83
N LYS A 391 -8.49 -14.91 22.76
CA LYS A 391 -9.83 -14.50 23.22
C LYS A 391 -9.83 -14.19 24.73
N ASP A 392 -9.12 -14.98 25.53
CA ASP A 392 -8.93 -14.74 26.97
C ASP A 392 -8.15 -13.42 27.25
N GLN A 393 -7.32 -12.97 26.31
CA GLN A 393 -6.64 -11.66 26.37
C GLN A 393 -7.51 -10.50 25.90
N GLY A 394 -8.76 -10.76 25.50
CA GLY A 394 -9.73 -9.76 25.06
C GLY A 394 -9.80 -9.48 23.57
N TYR A 395 -9.07 -10.25 22.74
CA TYR A 395 -9.12 -10.11 21.28
C TYR A 395 -10.03 -11.16 20.66
N LYS A 396 -11.02 -10.73 19.88
CA LYS A 396 -11.96 -11.65 19.20
C LYS A 396 -11.40 -12.14 17.86
N ASN A 397 -10.72 -11.25 17.13
CA ASN A 397 -10.19 -11.53 15.80
C ASN A 397 -8.86 -10.80 15.56
N ILE A 398 -8.23 -11.10 14.42
CA ILE A 398 -6.94 -10.52 14.02
C ILE A 398 -7.02 -8.99 13.84
N CYS A 399 -8.16 -8.46 13.37
CA CYS A 399 -8.33 -7.02 13.17
C CYS A 399 -8.20 -6.23 14.48
N GLU A 400 -8.69 -6.79 15.61
CA GLU A 400 -8.57 -6.14 16.91
C GLU A 400 -7.10 -6.03 17.36
N ILE A 401 -6.31 -7.07 17.10
CA ILE A 401 -4.86 -7.07 17.34
C ILE A 401 -4.17 -6.00 16.47
N GLY A 402 -4.50 -5.95 15.18
CA GLY A 402 -3.94 -4.96 14.25
C GLY A 402 -4.23 -3.53 14.67
N LYS A 403 -5.50 -3.21 14.98
CA LYS A 403 -5.92 -1.88 15.46
C LYS A 403 -5.22 -1.52 16.77
N GLU A 404 -5.12 -2.44 17.70
CA GLU A 404 -4.44 -2.21 18.98
C GLU A 404 -2.94 -1.99 18.80
N ARG A 405 -2.29 -2.70 17.88
CA ARG A 405 -0.88 -2.43 17.53
C ARG A 405 -0.70 -1.01 17.00
N ILE A 406 -1.58 -0.52 16.13
CA ILE A 406 -1.50 0.85 15.60
C ILE A 406 -1.59 1.86 16.76
N ARG A 407 -2.55 1.70 17.69
CA ARG A 407 -2.71 2.58 18.86
C ARG A 407 -1.45 2.62 19.71
N ARG A 408 -0.93 1.45 20.08
CA ARG A 408 0.27 1.35 20.96
C ARG A 408 1.53 1.83 20.27
N ALA A 409 1.72 1.50 18.99
CA ALA A 409 2.86 1.98 18.20
C ALA A 409 2.84 3.52 18.07
N GLY A 410 1.67 4.09 17.73
CA GLY A 410 1.51 5.54 17.66
C GLY A 410 1.80 6.25 18.96
N ALA A 411 1.26 5.74 20.09
CA ALA A 411 1.53 6.27 21.42
C ALA A 411 3.02 6.19 21.80
N LYS A 412 3.67 5.05 21.49
CA LYS A 412 5.10 4.84 21.74
C LYS A 412 5.96 5.81 20.92
N ILE A 413 5.70 5.96 19.63
CA ILE A 413 6.46 6.87 18.75
C ILE A 413 6.34 8.31 19.25
N LYS A 414 5.14 8.76 19.63
CA LYS A 414 4.93 10.10 20.21
C LYS A 414 5.66 10.28 21.56
N ALA A 415 5.73 9.25 22.39
CA ALA A 415 6.45 9.28 23.65
C ALA A 415 7.98 9.30 23.46
N ASP A 416 8.49 8.51 22.50
CA ASP A 416 9.92 8.41 22.23
C ASP A 416 10.47 9.69 21.52
N PHE A 417 9.64 10.39 20.72
CA PHE A 417 10.05 11.55 19.92
C PHE A 417 9.08 12.75 20.04
N PRO A 418 8.85 13.32 21.24
CA PRO A 418 7.77 14.30 21.47
C PRO A 418 7.95 15.62 20.71
N LEU A 419 9.17 15.97 20.33
CA LEU A 419 9.45 17.23 19.63
C LEU A 419 9.15 17.16 18.12
N THR A 420 9.36 16.01 17.49
CA THR A 420 9.21 15.81 16.03
C THR A 420 7.85 15.20 15.64
N THR A 421 7.04 14.80 16.62
CA THR A 421 5.78 14.08 16.38
C THR A 421 4.52 14.88 16.70
N GLN A 422 4.63 16.20 16.86
CA GLN A 422 3.48 17.05 17.20
C GLN A 422 2.39 16.99 16.14
N ASN A 423 2.77 16.93 14.86
CA ASN A 423 1.85 16.85 13.72
C ASN A 423 1.74 15.44 13.13
N LEU A 424 2.32 14.43 13.79
CA LEU A 424 2.29 13.06 13.30
C LEU A 424 0.87 12.48 13.41
N ASP A 425 0.29 12.12 12.27
CA ASP A 425 -0.97 11.37 12.22
C ASP A 425 -0.76 9.93 12.68
N THR A 426 -1.27 9.61 13.86
CA THR A 426 -1.30 8.25 14.44
C THR A 426 -2.72 7.73 14.59
N GLY A 427 -3.71 8.49 14.09
CA GLY A 427 -5.10 8.09 14.01
C GLY A 427 -5.36 7.13 12.86
N PHE A 428 -6.57 6.59 12.81
CA PHE A 428 -7.09 5.82 11.70
C PHE A 428 -8.61 5.71 11.76
N ARG A 429 -9.26 5.78 10.60
CA ARG A 429 -10.70 5.51 10.42
C ARG A 429 -10.92 4.05 10.20
N VAL A 430 -11.85 3.45 10.93
CA VAL A 430 -12.24 2.06 10.76
C VAL A 430 -13.49 1.97 9.90
N TYR A 431 -13.42 1.10 8.90
CA TYR A 431 -14.57 0.70 8.10
C TYR A 431 -14.75 -0.81 8.15
N ARG A 432 -15.99 -1.27 8.01
CA ARG A 432 -16.32 -2.69 7.90
C ARG A 432 -17.04 -2.98 6.61
N LEU A 433 -16.59 -4.01 5.91
CA LEU A 433 -17.28 -4.54 4.75
C LEU A 433 -18.61 -5.16 5.21
N ASP A 434 -19.69 -4.74 4.56
CA ASP A 434 -21.04 -5.21 4.87
C ASP A 434 -21.85 -5.33 3.57
N GLU A 435 -23.00 -5.97 3.67
CA GLU A 435 -24.01 -5.99 2.61
C GLU A 435 -24.45 -4.58 2.24
N SER A 436 -25.01 -4.44 1.03
CA SER A 436 -25.58 -3.19 0.54
C SER A 436 -26.42 -2.47 1.60
N ASN A 437 -26.38 -1.14 1.59
CA ASN A 437 -27.26 -0.31 2.43
C ASN A 437 -28.74 -0.45 2.07
N TYR A 438 -29.03 -1.08 0.95
CA TYR A 438 -30.36 -1.18 0.38
C TYR A 438 -30.89 -2.61 0.47
N GLU A 439 -32.21 -2.75 0.64
CA GLU A 439 -32.88 -4.04 0.57
C GLU A 439 -32.77 -4.63 -0.85
N LYS A 440 -32.57 -5.95 -0.93
CA LYS A 440 -32.55 -6.64 -2.21
C LYS A 440 -33.95 -6.73 -2.78
N VAL A 441 -34.22 -5.96 -3.83
CA VAL A 441 -35.46 -6.05 -4.58
C VAL A 441 -35.35 -7.17 -5.61
N SER A 442 -35.86 -8.36 -5.26
CA SER A 442 -35.77 -9.57 -6.08
C SER A 442 -36.97 -9.79 -7.02
N ILE A 443 -37.77 -8.74 -7.28
CA ILE A 443 -39.01 -8.88 -8.05
C ILE A 443 -38.77 -8.47 -9.51
N SER A 444 -39.20 -9.31 -10.45
CA SER A 444 -39.19 -9.00 -11.88
C SER A 444 -40.08 -7.80 -12.19
N PRO A 445 -39.67 -6.86 -13.07
CA PRO A 445 -40.48 -5.68 -13.44
C PRO A 445 -41.91 -6.01 -13.91
N LYS A 446 -42.16 -7.25 -14.33
CA LYS A 446 -43.50 -7.72 -14.77
C LYS A 446 -44.43 -8.13 -13.61
N GLU A 447 -43.89 -8.23 -12.41
CA GLU A 447 -44.61 -8.71 -11.22
C GLU A 447 -44.93 -7.61 -10.22
N TYR A 448 -44.64 -6.33 -10.56
CA TYR A 448 -44.90 -5.18 -9.70
C TYR A 448 -46.39 -4.91 -9.53
N LYS A 449 -46.82 -4.77 -8.27
CA LYS A 449 -48.13 -4.24 -7.90
C LYS A 449 -47.98 -2.81 -7.37
N GLN A 450 -49.02 -1.99 -7.56
CA GLN A 450 -49.03 -0.58 -7.13
C GLN A 450 -48.67 -0.42 -5.64
N ASP A 451 -49.12 -1.35 -4.77
CA ASP A 451 -48.88 -1.35 -3.33
C ASP A 451 -47.42 -1.63 -2.94
N GLN A 452 -46.59 -2.03 -3.90
CA GLN A 452 -45.14 -2.31 -3.71
C GLN A 452 -44.29 -1.11 -4.10
N LEU A 453 -44.84 -0.09 -4.74
CA LEU A 453 -44.09 1.13 -5.09
C LEU A 453 -43.62 1.88 -3.84
N ASP A 454 -44.39 1.87 -2.75
CA ASP A 454 -44.02 2.48 -1.47
C ASP A 454 -42.83 1.77 -0.81
N LEU A 455 -42.65 0.46 -1.06
CA LEU A 455 -41.47 -0.33 -0.61
C LEU A 455 -40.19 0.08 -1.36
N PHE A 456 -40.30 0.62 -2.57
CA PHE A 456 -39.14 1.11 -3.33
C PHE A 456 -38.71 2.50 -2.88
N ALA A 457 -39.60 3.32 -2.42
CA ALA A 457 -39.30 4.63 -1.87
C ALA A 457 -38.55 4.55 -0.53
N ASN A 458 -38.64 3.40 0.17
CA ASN A 458 -38.05 3.17 1.49
C ASN A 458 -37.21 1.87 1.50
N ASN A 459 -36.30 1.76 0.52
CA ASN A 459 -35.48 0.58 0.30
C ASN A 459 -34.19 0.52 1.16
N ILE A 460 -33.99 1.47 2.07
CA ILE A 460 -32.84 1.51 2.97
C ILE A 460 -33.08 0.55 4.13
N LYS A 461 -32.09 -0.28 4.44
CA LYS A 461 -32.15 -1.20 5.59
C LYS A 461 -32.29 -0.43 6.89
N ALA A 462 -33.10 -0.94 7.82
CA ALA A 462 -33.50 -0.23 9.05
C ALA A 462 -32.32 0.04 10.03
N ASP A 463 -31.24 -0.71 9.93
CA ASP A 463 -30.04 -0.59 10.76
C ASP A 463 -28.98 0.36 10.17
N ARG A 464 -29.28 1.05 9.07
CA ARG A 464 -28.35 1.97 8.39
C ARG A 464 -28.48 3.39 8.95
N THR A 465 -27.32 3.99 9.20
CA THR A 465 -27.18 5.38 9.64
C THR A 465 -26.94 6.33 8.48
N ASP A 466 -27.06 7.63 8.71
CA ASP A 466 -26.71 8.66 7.72
C ASP A 466 -25.26 8.52 7.23
N LEU A 467 -24.32 8.17 8.12
CA LEU A 467 -22.93 7.96 7.74
C LEU A 467 -22.76 6.74 6.84
N ASP A 468 -23.52 5.66 7.05
CA ASP A 468 -23.51 4.49 6.15
C ASP A 468 -23.93 4.90 4.73
N LEU A 469 -24.96 5.73 4.60
CA LEU A 469 -25.45 6.24 3.32
C LEU A 469 -24.44 7.18 2.66
N LEU A 470 -23.85 8.08 3.45
CA LEU A 470 -22.86 9.04 2.99
C LEU A 470 -21.63 8.31 2.42
N TYR A 471 -20.99 7.43 3.22
CA TYR A 471 -19.77 6.74 2.81
C TYR A 471 -20.01 5.72 1.69
N GLY A 472 -21.16 5.04 1.68
CA GLY A 472 -21.57 4.20 0.55
C GLY A 472 -21.70 4.98 -0.75
N SER A 473 -22.29 6.19 -0.69
CA SER A 473 -22.43 7.08 -1.85
C SER A 473 -21.08 7.67 -2.27
N MET A 474 -20.18 8.00 -1.33
CA MET A 474 -18.81 8.44 -1.64
C MET A 474 -18.08 7.39 -2.48
N LEU A 475 -18.12 6.11 -2.08
CA LEU A 475 -17.53 5.00 -2.84
C LEU A 475 -18.15 4.90 -4.24
N ALA A 476 -19.47 4.95 -4.35
CA ALA A 476 -20.18 4.87 -5.62
C ALA A 476 -19.84 6.04 -6.58
N TRP A 477 -19.50 7.20 -6.04
CA TRP A 477 -19.11 8.39 -6.80
C TRP A 477 -17.61 8.59 -6.98
N GLY A 478 -16.78 7.71 -6.42
CA GLY A 478 -15.33 7.82 -6.52
C GLY A 478 -14.74 8.94 -5.65
N VAL A 479 -15.42 9.28 -4.56
CA VAL A 479 -14.92 10.22 -3.54
C VAL A 479 -14.10 9.44 -2.51
N ARG A 480 -12.94 9.97 -2.12
CA ARG A 480 -12.02 9.30 -1.18
C ARG A 480 -12.59 9.27 0.23
N LEU A 481 -12.34 8.19 0.96
CA LEU A 481 -12.85 7.96 2.32
C LEU A 481 -12.07 8.73 3.40
N ASP A 482 -10.87 9.19 3.10
CA ASP A 482 -9.98 9.94 4.01
C ASP A 482 -10.22 11.45 4.01
N LEU A 483 -11.12 11.95 3.17
CA LEU A 483 -11.42 13.37 3.10
C LEU A 483 -12.08 13.89 4.40
N PRO A 484 -11.84 15.16 4.78
CA PRO A 484 -12.44 15.74 5.97
C PRO A 484 -13.96 15.86 5.81
N LEU A 485 -14.67 15.59 6.91
CA LEU A 485 -16.12 15.69 7.01
C LEU A 485 -16.48 16.78 8.02
N GLN A 486 -17.32 17.72 7.61
CA GLN A 486 -17.93 18.72 8.48
C GLN A 486 -19.43 18.46 8.60
N THR A 487 -19.97 18.67 9.78
CA THR A 487 -21.39 18.47 10.07
C THR A 487 -21.97 19.75 10.68
N GLU A 488 -23.10 20.21 10.17
CA GLU A 488 -23.82 21.34 10.74
C GLU A 488 -25.33 21.08 10.78
N ILE A 489 -26.04 21.75 11.67
CA ILE A 489 -27.50 21.64 11.78
C ILE A 489 -28.11 22.95 11.34
N VAL A 490 -28.98 22.87 10.33
CA VAL A 490 -29.73 24.01 9.79
C VAL A 490 -31.20 23.66 9.80
N ASP A 491 -32.02 24.48 10.46
CA ASP A 491 -33.47 24.32 10.54
C ASP A 491 -33.93 22.91 10.99
N GLY A 492 -33.12 22.28 11.89
CA GLY A 492 -33.37 20.94 12.41
C GLY A 492 -32.86 19.79 11.52
N CYS A 493 -32.33 20.09 10.33
CA CYS A 493 -31.73 19.10 9.41
C CYS A 493 -30.23 19.08 9.53
N THR A 494 -29.65 17.88 9.50
CA THR A 494 -28.19 17.67 9.51
C THR A 494 -27.63 17.74 8.09
N ILE A 495 -26.68 18.63 7.86
CA ILE A 495 -25.95 18.79 6.59
C ILE A 495 -24.54 18.23 6.78
N TYR A 496 -24.14 17.33 5.90
CA TYR A 496 -22.80 16.74 5.81
C TYR A 496 -22.04 17.38 4.65
N THR A 497 -20.87 17.96 4.91
CA THR A 497 -20.01 18.58 3.89
C THR A 497 -18.67 17.85 3.86
N VAL A 498 -18.38 17.21 2.74
CA VAL A 498 -17.11 16.49 2.48
C VAL A 498 -16.17 17.41 1.72
N ASN A 499 -14.93 17.55 2.21
CA ASN A 499 -13.83 18.29 1.55
C ASN A 499 -14.27 19.67 1.03
N GLU A 500 -14.82 20.51 1.93
CA GLU A 500 -15.23 21.88 1.63
C GLU A 500 -16.31 22.04 0.53
N GLY A 501 -16.89 20.92 0.04
CA GLY A 501 -17.95 20.97 -0.98
C GLY A 501 -17.82 19.94 -2.11
N ASP A 502 -16.85 19.00 -2.09
CA ASP A 502 -16.82 17.91 -3.07
C ASP A 502 -18.14 17.12 -3.09
N LEU A 503 -18.75 16.98 -1.91
CA LEU A 503 -20.08 16.41 -1.73
C LEU A 503 -20.77 17.08 -0.54
N VAL A 504 -22.01 17.53 -0.73
CA VAL A 504 -22.88 17.99 0.35
C VAL A 504 -24.12 17.11 0.41
N ALA A 505 -24.42 16.55 1.59
CA ALA A 505 -25.53 15.61 1.78
C ALA A 505 -26.45 16.04 2.91
N CYS A 506 -27.74 15.73 2.77
CA CYS A 506 -28.72 15.83 3.84
C CYS A 506 -29.68 14.62 3.74
N PHE A 507 -29.86 13.91 4.86
CA PHE A 507 -30.73 12.73 4.95
C PHE A 507 -31.93 12.96 5.90
N SER A 508 -32.07 14.17 6.44
CA SER A 508 -33.15 14.52 7.37
C SER A 508 -34.46 14.69 6.64
N GLU A 509 -35.55 14.30 7.26
CA GLU A 509 -36.89 14.52 6.72
C GLU A 509 -37.30 16.00 6.80
N GLY A 510 -38.09 16.44 5.83
CA GLY A 510 -38.68 17.77 5.85
C GLY A 510 -37.72 18.92 5.50
N ILE A 511 -36.93 18.73 4.46
CA ILE A 511 -35.99 19.75 3.95
C ILE A 511 -36.72 21.04 3.62
N THR A 512 -36.20 22.16 4.14
CA THR A 512 -36.76 23.52 3.90
C THR A 512 -35.88 24.30 2.91
N ASP A 513 -36.39 25.40 2.36
CA ASP A 513 -35.63 26.31 1.49
C ASP A 513 -34.35 26.85 2.16
N LYS A 514 -34.35 26.99 3.50
CA LYS A 514 -33.18 27.42 4.25
C LYS A 514 -32.08 26.36 4.21
N VAL A 515 -32.43 25.08 4.31
CA VAL A 515 -31.49 23.96 4.21
C VAL A 515 -30.88 23.91 2.82
N VAL A 516 -31.73 24.06 1.77
CA VAL A 516 -31.26 24.10 0.38
C VAL A 516 -30.30 25.26 0.15
N ALA A 517 -30.65 26.47 0.64
CA ALA A 517 -29.79 27.64 0.53
C ALA A 517 -28.45 27.47 1.27
N ALA A 518 -28.47 26.85 2.46
CA ALA A 518 -27.26 26.56 3.22
C ALA A 518 -26.35 25.54 2.48
N MET A 519 -26.94 24.48 1.91
CA MET A 519 -26.22 23.51 1.10
C MET A 519 -25.64 24.15 -0.17
N ALA A 520 -26.41 24.92 -0.90
CA ALA A 520 -25.96 25.63 -2.11
C ALA A 520 -24.86 26.66 -1.80
N GLY A 521 -24.93 27.31 -0.63
CA GLY A 521 -23.91 28.24 -0.15
C GLY A 521 -22.53 27.63 0.07
N LYS A 522 -22.42 26.29 0.15
CA LYS A 522 -21.15 25.55 0.15
C LYS A 522 -20.52 25.37 -1.23
N SER A 523 -21.20 25.83 -2.28
CA SER A 523 -20.77 25.65 -3.69
C SER A 523 -20.46 24.20 -4.04
N PRO A 524 -21.35 23.22 -3.73
CA PRO A 524 -21.06 21.81 -3.87
C PRO A 524 -20.80 21.41 -5.31
N LEU A 525 -19.85 20.45 -5.50
CA LEU A 525 -19.69 19.76 -6.78
C LEU A 525 -20.77 18.68 -6.96
N ARG A 526 -21.27 18.12 -5.85
CA ARG A 526 -22.29 17.07 -5.84
C ARG A 526 -23.20 17.24 -4.64
N VAL A 527 -24.47 16.91 -4.83
CA VAL A 527 -25.52 17.00 -3.79
C VAL A 527 -26.21 15.65 -3.64
N LEU A 528 -26.44 15.23 -2.40
CA LEU A 528 -27.04 13.95 -2.08
C LEU A 528 -28.20 14.11 -1.10
N PHE A 529 -29.32 13.52 -1.46
CA PHE A 529 -30.50 13.44 -0.63
C PHE A 529 -30.97 11.99 -0.47
N ARG A 530 -31.78 11.75 0.54
CA ARG A 530 -32.58 10.54 0.68
C ARG A 530 -33.98 10.79 0.16
N ASP A 531 -34.63 9.83 -0.48
CA ASP A 531 -35.99 9.98 -1.01
C ASP A 531 -37.01 10.40 0.05
N ALA A 532 -36.93 9.80 1.24
CA ALA A 532 -37.75 10.13 2.41
C ALA A 532 -37.57 11.59 2.95
N CYS A 533 -36.59 12.34 2.47
CA CYS A 533 -36.43 13.76 2.81
C CYS A 533 -37.58 14.62 2.25
N PHE A 534 -38.25 14.14 1.22
CA PHE A 534 -39.27 14.84 0.47
C PHE A 534 -40.66 14.32 0.79
N LYS A 535 -41.63 15.22 0.95
CA LYS A 535 -43.03 14.86 1.17
C LYS A 535 -43.76 14.55 -0.14
N GLU A 536 -43.37 15.20 -1.22
CA GLU A 536 -43.99 15.10 -2.53
C GLU A 536 -42.95 15.25 -3.65
N ASP A 537 -43.20 14.65 -4.82
CA ASP A 537 -42.32 14.75 -5.99
C ASP A 537 -42.15 16.18 -6.49
N ALA A 538 -43.17 17.02 -6.32
CA ALA A 538 -43.09 18.46 -6.64
C ALA A 538 -41.98 19.16 -5.84
N GLN A 539 -41.74 18.77 -4.60
CA GLN A 539 -40.68 19.32 -3.76
C GLN A 539 -39.30 18.94 -4.32
N LYS A 540 -39.09 17.70 -4.82
CA LYS A 540 -37.85 17.27 -5.46
C LYS A 540 -37.51 18.15 -6.67
N ILE A 541 -38.53 18.43 -7.53
CA ILE A 541 -38.34 19.25 -8.73
C ILE A 541 -37.96 20.67 -8.33
N ASN A 542 -38.64 21.25 -7.33
CA ASN A 542 -38.37 22.61 -6.86
C ASN A 542 -36.92 22.72 -6.31
N ILE A 543 -36.47 21.77 -5.52
CA ILE A 543 -35.10 21.74 -4.95
C ILE A 543 -34.08 21.61 -6.07
N TYR A 544 -34.33 20.76 -7.06
CA TYR A 544 -33.49 20.63 -8.24
C TYR A 544 -33.31 21.98 -8.96
N GLU A 545 -34.39 22.69 -9.23
CA GLU A 545 -34.37 24.03 -9.86
C GLU A 545 -33.69 25.08 -8.98
N GLN A 546 -33.84 25.02 -7.64
CA GLN A 546 -33.15 25.91 -6.72
C GLN A 546 -31.62 25.72 -6.76
N PHE A 547 -31.12 24.49 -6.75
CA PHE A 547 -29.68 24.22 -6.89
C PHE A 547 -29.16 24.66 -8.25
N LYS A 548 -29.88 24.36 -9.32
CA LYS A 548 -29.53 24.76 -10.67
C LYS A 548 -29.37 26.28 -10.78
N GLN A 549 -30.29 27.04 -10.22
CA GLN A 549 -30.24 28.51 -10.21
C GLN A 549 -29.14 29.05 -9.30
N ALA A 550 -28.99 28.48 -8.09
CA ALA A 550 -28.03 28.96 -7.11
C ALA A 550 -26.57 28.69 -7.52
N LEU A 551 -26.33 27.64 -8.29
CA LEU A 551 -24.99 27.18 -8.69
C LEU A 551 -24.70 27.43 -10.18
N ASP A 552 -25.62 28.04 -10.91
CA ASP A 552 -25.54 28.30 -12.36
C ASP A 552 -25.21 27.03 -13.17
N TRP A 553 -25.83 25.92 -12.78
CA TRP A 553 -25.65 24.63 -13.47
C TRP A 553 -26.53 24.53 -14.72
N ALA A 554 -25.96 23.95 -15.79
CA ALA A 554 -26.75 23.50 -16.92
C ALA A 554 -27.64 22.30 -16.53
N ASP A 555 -28.71 22.01 -17.28
CA ASP A 555 -29.63 20.90 -16.99
C ASP A 555 -28.91 19.55 -16.84
N ASN A 556 -27.94 19.28 -17.72
CA ASN A 556 -27.15 18.05 -17.66
C ASN A 556 -26.25 17.98 -16.41
N ASP A 557 -25.69 19.12 -15.99
CA ASP A 557 -24.82 19.18 -14.81
C ASP A 557 -25.64 18.95 -13.54
N ALA A 558 -26.79 19.62 -13.42
CA ALA A 558 -27.67 19.41 -12.29
C ALA A 558 -28.17 17.97 -12.20
N PHE A 559 -28.53 17.34 -13.34
CA PHE A 559 -28.96 15.94 -13.39
C PHE A 559 -27.86 14.95 -12.95
N ASN A 560 -26.62 15.23 -13.31
CA ASN A 560 -25.49 14.38 -12.95
C ASN A 560 -24.98 14.58 -11.52
N ASN A 561 -25.11 15.80 -10.99
CA ASN A 561 -24.52 16.22 -9.72
C ASN A 561 -25.51 16.17 -8.54
N ILE A 562 -26.81 16.03 -8.78
CA ILE A 562 -27.81 15.81 -7.73
C ILE A 562 -28.28 14.37 -7.78
N ARG A 563 -28.20 13.67 -6.65
CA ARG A 563 -28.76 12.32 -6.49
C ARG A 563 -29.72 12.25 -5.32
N VAL A 564 -30.75 11.45 -5.52
CA VAL A 564 -31.68 11.01 -4.49
C VAL A 564 -31.54 9.49 -4.37
N ILE A 565 -31.31 8.96 -3.16
CA ILE A 565 -31.12 7.54 -2.84
C ILE A 565 -32.27 7.00 -2.02
#